data_f3dec52cd1cabec62a7096722b012180
#
_entry.id   f3dec52cd1cabec62a7096722b012180
#
_cell.length_a   1.000
_cell.length_b   1.000
_cell.length_c   1.000
_cell.angle_alpha   90.00
_cell.angle_beta   90.00
_cell.angle_gamma   90.00
#
_symmetry.space_group_name_H-M   'P 1'
#
loop_
_entity.id
_entity.type
_entity.pdbx_description
1 polymer ?
#
loop_
_entity_poly.entity_id
_entity_poly.type
_entity_poly.pdbx_seq_one_letter_code
_entity_poly.pdbx_strand_id
1 'polypeptide(L)'
;MKNTLYILLLGTLIFSCNSVKKDDVSSVDQAFKANSETMQTLLNSFANESVDYSYFSDDVVFRGTVLGSPDSLRLDQVKEIHKQFFAKYDVKHTTPFNFLKGVNPESGMSDGSVRFYYDMEVTNSQNGKSVVVPIYESFDFNEKGKAVYVQWYCDWTASLSSIE
;
A
#
# COMPACT_ATOMS: atom_id res chain seq x y z
N MET A 1 66.06 3.15 -6.53
CA MET A 1 64.99 3.87 -7.23
C MET A 1 63.87 2.91 -7.75
N LYS A 2 63.47 1.86 -7.03
CA LYS A 2 62.41 0.90 -7.45
C LYS A 2 61.22 0.80 -6.52
N ASN A 3 61.20 1.53 -5.38
CA ASN A 3 60.12 1.40 -4.42
C ASN A 3 59.12 2.58 -4.39
N THR A 4 59.28 3.59 -5.26
CA THR A 4 58.41 4.79 -5.28
C THR A 4 57.26 4.66 -6.25
N LEU A 5 57.27 3.63 -7.11
CA LEU A 5 56.27 3.43 -8.16
C LEU A 5 55.01 2.64 -7.71
N TYR A 6 55.10 1.94 -6.58
CA TYR A 6 53.97 1.12 -6.07
C TYR A 6 52.97 1.87 -5.19
N ILE A 7 53.35 3.05 -4.69
CA ILE A 7 52.47 3.84 -3.81
C ILE A 7 51.46 4.69 -4.58
N LEU A 8 51.73 4.95 -5.89
CA LEU A 8 50.82 5.77 -6.72
C LEU A 8 49.65 4.99 -7.33
N LEU A 9 49.65 3.66 -7.27
CA LEU A 9 48.65 2.80 -7.90
C LEU A 9 47.54 2.35 -6.93
N LEU A 10 47.68 2.63 -5.62
CA LEU A 10 46.72 2.23 -4.58
C LEU A 10 45.71 3.34 -4.22
N GLY A 11 45.86 4.52 -4.79
CA GLY A 11 45.11 5.73 -4.42
C GLY A 11 43.81 5.97 -5.21
N THR A 12 43.45 5.17 -6.22
CA THR A 12 42.37 5.49 -7.15
C THR A 12 41.12 4.60 -7.06
N LEU A 13 40.97 3.77 -6.04
CA LEU A 13 39.83 2.84 -5.90
C LEU A 13 38.76 3.20 -4.86
N ILE A 14 38.76 4.39 -4.31
CA ILE A 14 37.80 4.77 -3.27
C ILE A 14 37.06 6.07 -3.59
N PHE A 15 36.44 6.20 -4.75
CA PHE A 15 35.38 7.19 -4.93
C PHE A 15 34.40 6.71 -6.01
N SER A 16 33.68 5.64 -5.74
CA SER A 16 32.42 5.34 -6.40
C SER A 16 31.36 5.08 -5.32
N CYS A 17 31.23 5.98 -4.36
CA CYS A 17 29.95 6.18 -3.72
C CYS A 17 29.12 7.01 -4.70
N ASN A 18 28.21 6.39 -5.43
CA ASN A 18 27.11 7.10 -6.04
C ASN A 18 26.41 7.87 -4.92
N SER A 19 26.68 9.16 -4.84
CA SER A 19 25.89 10.07 -4.02
C SER A 19 24.50 10.07 -4.63
N VAL A 20 23.57 9.33 -4.02
CA VAL A 20 22.13 9.52 -4.27
C VAL A 20 21.90 11.02 -4.12
N LYS A 21 21.49 11.68 -5.19
CA LYS A 21 21.26 13.12 -5.18
C LYS A 21 20.25 13.41 -4.08
N LYS A 22 20.59 14.33 -3.19
CA LYS A 22 19.78 14.71 -2.03
C LYS A 22 18.37 15.16 -2.45
N ASP A 23 18.22 15.62 -3.71
CA ASP A 23 16.97 16.06 -4.31
C ASP A 23 16.04 14.87 -4.64
N ASP A 24 16.57 13.72 -5.03
CA ASP A 24 15.78 12.53 -5.36
C ASP A 24 15.16 11.90 -4.09
N VAL A 25 15.87 11.91 -2.97
CA VAL A 25 15.35 11.45 -1.68
C VAL A 25 14.23 12.38 -1.19
N SER A 26 14.39 13.68 -1.35
CA SER A 26 13.39 14.68 -0.96
C SER A 26 12.10 14.56 -1.77
N SER A 27 12.16 14.32 -3.08
CA SER A 27 10.97 14.16 -3.93
C SER A 27 10.19 12.88 -3.62
N VAL A 28 10.88 11.77 -3.36
CA VAL A 28 10.28 10.50 -2.95
C VAL A 28 9.62 10.60 -1.58
N ASP A 29 10.23 11.31 -0.63
CA ASP A 29 9.65 11.54 0.69
C ASP A 29 8.38 12.40 0.61
N GLN A 30 8.37 13.40 -0.27
CA GLN A 30 7.18 14.21 -0.54
C GLN A 30 6.07 13.38 -1.18
N ALA A 31 6.40 12.54 -2.17
CA ALA A 31 5.45 11.61 -2.78
C ALA A 31 4.85 10.65 -1.75
N PHE A 32 5.69 10.01 -0.93
CA PHE A 32 5.20 9.14 0.14
C PHE A 32 4.26 9.86 1.10
N LYS A 33 4.59 11.09 1.51
CA LYS A 33 3.73 11.88 2.39
C LYS A 33 2.38 12.17 1.75
N ALA A 34 2.38 12.70 0.52
CA ALA A 34 1.15 13.01 -0.22
C ALA A 34 0.28 11.77 -0.45
N ASN A 35 0.90 10.64 -0.83
CA ASN A 35 0.21 9.39 -1.05
C ASN A 35 -0.36 8.80 0.26
N SER A 36 0.35 8.96 1.39
CA SER A 36 -0.17 8.55 2.71
C SER A 36 -1.39 9.38 3.14
N GLU A 37 -1.39 10.68 2.88
CA GLU A 37 -2.53 11.57 3.12
C GLU A 37 -3.73 11.18 2.24
N THR A 38 -3.49 10.83 0.98
CA THR A 38 -4.50 10.28 0.07
C THR A 38 -5.09 8.99 0.62
N MET A 39 -4.24 8.07 1.11
CA MET A 39 -4.70 6.82 1.70
C MET A 39 -5.51 7.03 2.97
N GLN A 40 -5.10 7.95 3.84
CA GLN A 40 -5.87 8.31 5.04
C GLN A 40 -7.30 8.75 4.67
N THR A 41 -7.44 9.56 3.62
CA THR A 41 -8.74 10.06 3.15
C THR A 41 -9.57 8.93 2.54
N LEU A 42 -8.98 8.09 1.70
CA LEU A 42 -9.64 6.94 1.09
C LEU A 42 -10.17 5.96 2.15
N LEU A 43 -9.34 5.59 3.11
CA LEU A 43 -9.72 4.66 4.18
C LEU A 43 -10.84 5.23 5.06
N ASN A 44 -10.82 6.53 5.35
CA ASN A 44 -11.92 7.17 6.06
C ASN A 44 -13.22 7.14 5.25
N SER A 45 -13.14 7.30 3.91
CA SER A 45 -14.32 7.17 3.04
C SER A 45 -14.86 5.73 3.01
N PHE A 46 -13.98 4.73 3.07
CA PHE A 46 -14.35 3.33 3.17
C PHE A 46 -15.10 3.04 4.47
N ALA A 47 -14.61 3.52 5.62
CA ALA A 47 -15.29 3.36 6.91
C ALA A 47 -16.65 4.06 6.98
N ASN A 48 -16.87 5.07 6.14
CA ASN A 48 -18.15 5.76 6.00
C ASN A 48 -19.02 5.18 4.87
N GLU A 49 -18.65 4.04 4.29
CA GLU A 49 -19.34 3.35 3.19
C GLU A 49 -19.56 4.23 1.94
N SER A 50 -18.73 5.25 1.80
CA SER A 50 -18.80 6.26 0.72
C SER A 50 -17.48 6.38 -0.02
N VAL A 51 -16.95 5.25 -0.50
CA VAL A 51 -15.62 5.13 -1.11
C VAL A 51 -15.46 6.12 -2.27
N ASP A 52 -14.46 6.99 -2.16
CA ASP A 52 -14.08 7.92 -3.24
C ASP A 52 -13.16 7.21 -4.24
N TYR A 53 -13.74 6.67 -5.28
CA TYR A 53 -13.01 5.97 -6.33
C TYR A 53 -12.19 6.89 -7.24
N SER A 54 -12.28 8.20 -7.08
CA SER A 54 -11.48 9.15 -7.86
C SER A 54 -9.99 9.08 -7.55
N TYR A 55 -9.59 8.48 -6.43
CA TYR A 55 -8.19 8.25 -6.07
C TYR A 55 -7.52 7.12 -6.86
N PHE A 56 -8.27 6.32 -7.60
CA PHE A 56 -7.74 5.26 -8.42
C PHE A 56 -7.55 5.71 -9.87
N SER A 57 -6.58 5.11 -10.55
CA SER A 57 -6.43 5.21 -12.00
C SER A 57 -7.50 4.36 -12.70
N ASP A 58 -7.90 4.73 -13.91
CA ASP A 58 -8.90 3.97 -14.68
C ASP A 58 -8.42 2.53 -15.00
N ASP A 59 -7.10 2.33 -15.06
CA ASP A 59 -6.45 1.06 -15.35
C ASP A 59 -5.91 0.35 -14.09
N VAL A 60 -6.30 0.82 -12.90
CA VAL A 60 -5.86 0.22 -11.63
C VAL A 60 -6.10 -1.30 -11.59
N VAL A 61 -5.14 -2.00 -11.03
CA VAL A 61 -5.21 -3.45 -10.78
C VAL A 61 -5.30 -3.70 -9.29
N PHE A 62 -6.28 -4.47 -8.87
CA PHE A 62 -6.42 -4.96 -7.51
C PHE A 62 -6.10 -6.44 -7.44
N ARG A 63 -5.37 -6.84 -6.42
CA ARG A 63 -5.04 -8.23 -6.15
C ARG A 63 -5.47 -8.63 -4.74
N GLY A 64 -6.41 -9.55 -4.65
CA GLY A 64 -6.76 -10.19 -3.39
C GLY A 64 -5.82 -11.37 -3.09
N THR A 65 -5.72 -11.71 -1.81
CA THR A 65 -4.90 -12.84 -1.33
C THR A 65 -5.73 -13.99 -0.77
N VAL A 66 -7.06 -13.89 -0.84
CA VAL A 66 -7.98 -14.95 -0.45
C VAL A 66 -7.86 -16.12 -1.43
N LEU A 67 -7.84 -17.35 -0.90
CA LEU A 67 -7.78 -18.56 -1.74
C LEU A 67 -8.94 -18.58 -2.75
N GLY A 68 -8.61 -18.74 -4.04
CA GLY A 68 -9.57 -18.72 -5.13
C GLY A 68 -9.90 -17.32 -5.68
N SER A 69 -9.29 -16.26 -5.14
CA SER A 69 -9.41 -14.92 -5.74
C SER A 69 -8.82 -14.91 -7.15
N PRO A 70 -9.39 -14.14 -8.07
CA PRO A 70 -8.76 -13.87 -9.37
C PRO A 70 -7.37 -13.26 -9.20
N ASP A 71 -6.47 -13.51 -10.15
CA ASP A 71 -5.11 -12.92 -10.16
C ASP A 71 -5.15 -11.40 -10.24
N SER A 72 -6.21 -10.84 -10.80
CA SER A 72 -6.45 -9.40 -10.87
C SER A 72 -7.93 -9.08 -10.94
N LEU A 73 -8.32 -7.95 -10.33
CA LEU A 73 -9.63 -7.35 -10.45
C LEU A 73 -9.48 -5.93 -11.00
N ARG A 74 -10.48 -5.49 -11.75
CA ARG A 74 -10.58 -4.12 -12.25
C ARG A 74 -11.47 -3.29 -11.33
N LEU A 75 -11.40 -1.96 -11.48
CA LEU A 75 -12.09 -1.02 -10.60
C LEU A 75 -13.62 -1.23 -10.53
N ASP A 76 -14.25 -1.56 -11.65
CA ASP A 76 -15.69 -1.83 -11.72
C ASP A 76 -16.09 -3.08 -10.92
N GLN A 77 -15.27 -4.13 -10.98
CA GLN A 77 -15.47 -5.35 -10.20
C GLN A 77 -15.31 -5.08 -8.69
N VAL A 78 -14.32 -4.26 -8.30
CA VAL A 78 -14.10 -3.89 -6.90
C VAL A 78 -15.25 -3.02 -6.38
N LYS A 79 -15.79 -2.11 -7.18
CA LYS A 79 -17.00 -1.34 -6.83
C LYS A 79 -18.20 -2.24 -6.52
N GLU A 80 -18.40 -3.29 -7.30
CA GLU A 80 -19.49 -4.24 -7.06
C GLU A 80 -19.24 -5.09 -5.80
N ILE A 81 -17.99 -5.51 -5.56
CA ILE A 81 -17.59 -6.21 -4.32
C ILE A 81 -17.85 -5.30 -3.09
N HIS A 82 -17.43 -4.05 -3.12
CA HIS A 82 -17.69 -3.11 -2.01
C HIS A 82 -19.18 -2.91 -1.76
N LYS A 83 -19.99 -2.76 -2.81
CA LYS A 83 -21.45 -2.65 -2.72
C LYS A 83 -22.08 -3.86 -2.03
N GLN A 84 -21.66 -5.08 -2.40
CA GLN A 84 -22.16 -6.32 -1.78
C GLN A 84 -21.67 -6.46 -0.33
N PHE A 85 -20.45 -6.04 -0.06
CA PHE A 85 -19.88 -6.06 1.26
C PHE A 85 -20.63 -5.12 2.22
N PHE A 86 -20.81 -3.85 1.86
CA PHE A 86 -21.54 -2.86 2.67
C PHE A 86 -23.04 -3.13 2.80
N ALA A 87 -23.63 -3.91 1.89
CA ALA A 87 -25.02 -4.38 2.05
C ALA A 87 -25.21 -5.38 3.20
N LYS A 88 -24.10 -5.95 3.73
CA LYS A 88 -24.13 -7.01 4.74
C LYS A 88 -23.34 -6.65 6.00
N TYR A 89 -22.35 -5.81 5.88
CA TYR A 89 -21.42 -5.49 6.96
C TYR A 89 -21.20 -4.00 7.14
N ASP A 90 -21.23 -3.55 8.40
CA ASP A 90 -20.74 -2.24 8.82
C ASP A 90 -19.26 -2.37 9.20
N VAL A 91 -18.48 -1.33 8.99
CA VAL A 91 -17.04 -1.34 9.27
C VAL A 91 -16.58 -0.15 10.10
N LYS A 92 -15.56 -0.38 10.91
CA LYS A 92 -14.96 0.66 11.75
C LYS A 92 -13.47 0.38 11.94
N HIS A 93 -12.64 1.40 11.73
CA HIS A 93 -11.22 1.31 12.08
C HIS A 93 -11.07 1.37 13.60
N THR A 94 -10.32 0.42 14.16
CA THR A 94 -10.13 0.30 15.63
C THR A 94 -8.76 0.73 16.08
N THR A 95 -7.79 0.82 15.15
CA THR A 95 -6.43 1.31 15.39
C THR A 95 -6.05 2.42 14.41
N PRO A 96 -5.06 3.28 14.75
CA PRO A 96 -4.46 4.20 13.80
C PRO A 96 -3.81 3.45 12.62
N PHE A 97 -3.75 4.08 11.46
CA PHE A 97 -3.02 3.56 10.31
C PHE A 97 -1.52 3.75 10.49
N ASN A 98 -0.76 2.66 10.36
CA ASN A 98 0.69 2.69 10.39
C ASN A 98 1.23 2.68 8.95
N PHE A 99 1.55 3.87 8.43
CA PHE A 99 2.09 4.02 7.08
C PHE A 99 3.60 3.75 7.03
N LEU A 100 4.01 2.93 6.08
CA LEU A 100 5.39 2.54 5.80
C LEU A 100 5.74 2.88 4.34
N LYS A 101 6.97 3.30 4.10
CA LYS A 101 7.47 3.51 2.74
C LYS A 101 7.58 2.18 2.00
N GLY A 102 7.00 2.11 0.81
CA GLY A 102 7.27 1.03 -0.12
C GLY A 102 8.61 1.21 -0.81
N VAL A 103 9.03 0.17 -1.49
CA VAL A 103 10.28 0.13 -2.23
C VAL A 103 10.06 -0.46 -3.63
N ASN A 104 10.76 0.07 -4.59
CA ASN A 104 10.85 -0.52 -5.92
C ASN A 104 11.62 -1.85 -5.82
N PRO A 105 11.05 -2.98 -6.30
CA PRO A 105 11.65 -4.31 -6.14
C PRO A 105 12.98 -4.50 -6.90
N GLU A 106 13.21 -3.72 -7.96
CA GLU A 106 14.44 -3.82 -8.75
C GLU A 106 15.60 -3.06 -8.12
N SER A 107 15.34 -1.86 -7.60
CA SER A 107 16.37 -0.99 -7.00
C SER A 107 16.50 -1.15 -5.49
N GLY A 108 15.48 -1.67 -4.81
CA GLY A 108 15.39 -1.71 -3.35
C GLY A 108 15.25 -0.33 -2.69
N MET A 109 15.08 0.73 -3.50
CA MET A 109 14.94 2.09 -3.01
C MET A 109 13.48 2.49 -2.86
N SER A 110 13.19 3.39 -1.92
CA SER A 110 11.86 3.96 -1.75
C SER A 110 11.38 4.63 -3.04
N ASP A 111 10.12 4.43 -3.41
CA ASP A 111 9.53 4.85 -4.68
C ASP A 111 8.24 5.70 -4.52
N GLY A 112 7.92 6.11 -3.29
CA GLY A 112 6.70 6.85 -2.98
C GLY A 112 5.46 5.98 -2.81
N SER A 113 5.55 4.67 -3.04
CA SER A 113 4.46 3.73 -2.74
C SER A 113 4.24 3.62 -1.24
N VAL A 114 3.02 3.23 -0.85
CA VAL A 114 2.58 3.19 0.55
C VAL A 114 2.24 1.76 0.93
N ARG A 115 2.75 1.34 2.06
CA ARG A 115 2.39 0.11 2.76
C ARG A 115 1.82 0.49 4.10
N PHE A 116 0.79 -0.20 4.57
CA PHE A 116 0.23 0.11 5.88
C PHE A 116 -0.49 -1.07 6.49
N TYR A 117 -0.65 -1.02 7.80
CA TYR A 117 -1.42 -1.99 8.54
C TYR A 117 -2.30 -1.29 9.59
N TYR A 118 -3.41 -1.91 9.88
CA TYR A 118 -4.42 -1.44 10.81
C TYR A 118 -5.35 -2.59 11.19
N ASP A 119 -6.16 -2.37 12.22
CA ASP A 119 -7.25 -3.28 12.59
C ASP A 119 -8.59 -2.67 12.22
N MET A 120 -9.45 -3.48 11.63
CA MET A 120 -10.81 -3.11 11.26
C MET A 120 -11.82 -4.02 11.96
N GLU A 121 -12.75 -3.44 12.71
CA GLU A 121 -13.93 -4.14 13.19
C GLU A 121 -14.95 -4.23 12.06
N VAL A 122 -15.43 -5.46 11.81
CA VAL A 122 -16.49 -5.76 10.85
C VAL A 122 -17.67 -6.32 11.62
N THR A 123 -18.83 -5.73 11.45
CA THR A 123 -20.08 -6.13 12.11
C THR A 123 -21.09 -6.63 11.08
N ASN A 124 -21.62 -7.81 11.27
CA ASN A 124 -22.74 -8.29 10.44
C ASN A 124 -24.01 -7.55 10.83
N SER A 125 -24.55 -6.72 9.91
CA SER A 125 -25.70 -5.85 10.13
C SER A 125 -27.00 -6.61 10.44
N GLN A 126 -27.08 -7.91 10.10
CA GLN A 126 -28.29 -8.72 10.33
C GLN A 126 -28.35 -9.33 11.75
N ASN A 127 -27.22 -9.71 12.32
CA ASN A 127 -27.19 -10.41 13.61
C ASN A 127 -26.38 -9.68 14.70
N GLY A 128 -25.70 -8.58 14.37
CA GLY A 128 -24.91 -7.76 15.27
C GLY A 128 -23.61 -8.39 15.78
N LYS A 129 -23.19 -9.55 15.25
CA LYS A 129 -21.89 -10.15 15.61
C LYS A 129 -20.75 -9.36 14.94
N SER A 130 -19.65 -9.20 15.65
CA SER A 130 -18.47 -8.48 15.17
C SER A 130 -17.20 -9.32 15.27
N VAL A 131 -16.24 -9.01 14.41
CA VAL A 131 -14.88 -9.54 14.45
C VAL A 131 -13.89 -8.42 14.15
N VAL A 132 -12.72 -8.44 14.79
CA VAL A 132 -11.61 -7.54 14.45
C VAL A 132 -10.67 -8.28 13.50
N VAL A 133 -10.40 -7.65 12.34
CA VAL A 133 -9.58 -8.20 11.27
C VAL A 133 -8.30 -7.38 11.16
N PRO A 134 -7.11 -7.95 11.43
CA PRO A 134 -5.84 -7.33 11.10
C PRO A 134 -5.64 -7.29 9.58
N ILE A 135 -5.31 -6.13 9.05
CA ILE A 135 -5.17 -5.90 7.61
C ILE A 135 -3.79 -5.29 7.33
N TYR A 136 -3.13 -5.79 6.30
CA TYR A 136 -1.97 -5.18 5.68
C TYR A 136 -2.30 -4.90 4.21
N GLU A 137 -2.00 -3.68 3.76
CA GLU A 137 -2.25 -3.28 2.38
C GLU A 137 -1.03 -2.62 1.75
N SER A 138 -0.96 -2.70 0.44
CA SER A 138 0.04 -2.06 -0.38
C SER A 138 -0.60 -1.31 -1.54
N PHE A 139 -0.15 -0.07 -1.77
CA PHE A 139 -0.59 0.79 -2.85
C PHE A 139 0.62 1.34 -3.60
N ASP A 140 0.61 1.16 -4.93
CA ASP A 140 1.56 1.81 -5.82
C ASP A 140 0.83 2.92 -6.58
N PHE A 141 1.54 4.03 -6.83
CA PHE A 141 0.96 5.25 -7.39
C PHE A 141 1.68 5.65 -8.67
N ASN A 142 0.95 6.30 -9.59
CA ASN A 142 1.55 6.96 -10.74
C ASN A 142 1.98 8.40 -10.39
N GLU A 143 2.62 9.07 -11.33
CA GLU A 143 3.10 10.45 -11.18
C GLU A 143 1.98 11.48 -10.91
N LYS A 144 0.72 11.12 -11.17
CA LYS A 144 -0.46 11.94 -10.87
C LYS A 144 -1.03 11.70 -9.46
N GLY A 145 -0.38 10.87 -8.64
CA GLY A 145 -0.86 10.49 -7.31
C GLY A 145 -2.12 9.63 -7.33
N LYS A 146 -2.39 8.91 -8.45
CA LYS A 146 -3.48 7.93 -8.53
C LYS A 146 -2.95 6.54 -8.24
N ALA A 147 -3.68 5.76 -7.44
CA ALA A 147 -3.35 4.36 -7.20
C ALA A 147 -3.49 3.54 -8.49
N VAL A 148 -2.45 2.82 -8.87
CA VAL A 148 -2.38 1.97 -10.07
C VAL A 148 -2.32 0.48 -9.75
N TYR A 149 -1.86 0.13 -8.56
CA TYR A 149 -1.85 -1.24 -8.08
C TYR A 149 -2.19 -1.27 -6.59
N VAL A 150 -3.07 -2.20 -6.21
CA VAL A 150 -3.53 -2.40 -4.84
C VAL A 150 -3.47 -3.87 -4.50
N GLN A 151 -2.90 -4.19 -3.35
CA GLN A 151 -2.91 -5.54 -2.81
C GLN A 151 -3.19 -5.52 -1.31
N TRP A 152 -4.05 -6.43 -0.85
CA TRP A 152 -4.37 -6.56 0.57
C TRP A 152 -4.14 -7.98 1.06
N TYR A 153 -3.78 -8.08 2.34
CA TYR A 153 -3.53 -9.32 3.05
C TYR A 153 -4.33 -9.31 4.35
N CYS A 154 -5.25 -10.25 4.46
CA CYS A 154 -6.03 -10.51 5.66
C CYS A 154 -6.74 -11.87 5.52
N ASP A 155 -7.19 -12.43 6.61
CA ASP A 155 -7.99 -13.66 6.59
C ASP A 155 -9.49 -13.35 6.54
N TRP A 156 -9.96 -12.85 5.38
CA TRP A 156 -11.37 -12.55 5.18
C TRP A 156 -12.26 -13.78 5.37
N THR A 157 -11.84 -14.94 4.84
CA THR A 157 -12.67 -16.14 4.85
C THR A 157 -13.00 -16.58 6.28
N ALA A 158 -12.00 -16.76 7.13
CA ALA A 158 -12.24 -17.17 8.51
C ALA A 158 -12.93 -16.06 9.32
N SER A 159 -12.53 -14.80 9.11
CA SER A 159 -13.11 -13.66 9.84
C SER A 159 -14.60 -13.51 9.57
N LEU A 160 -15.04 -13.46 8.32
CA LEU A 160 -16.45 -13.28 7.97
C LEU A 160 -17.28 -14.51 8.34
N SER A 161 -16.75 -15.73 8.16
CA SER A 161 -17.45 -16.96 8.60
C SER A 161 -17.71 -17.01 10.11
N SER A 162 -16.89 -16.36 10.92
CA SER A 162 -17.06 -16.32 12.38
C SER A 162 -18.24 -15.49 12.85
N ILE A 163 -18.75 -14.60 12.00
CA ILE A 163 -19.87 -13.67 12.31
C ILE A 163 -21.13 -13.93 11.48
N GLU A 164 -21.16 -15.01 10.73
CA GLU A 164 -22.37 -15.48 10.00
C GLU A 164 -23.41 -16.18 10.88
#